data_cd7d5bd42ba609a5c565dfa6dcfe215f
#
_entry.id   cd7d5bd42ba609a5c565dfa6dcfe215f
#
_cell.length_a   1.000
_cell.length_b   1.000
_cell.length_c   1.000
_cell.angle_alpha   90.00
_cell.angle_beta   90.00
_cell.angle_gamma   90.00
#
_symmetry.space_group_name_H-M   'P 1'
#
loop_
_entity.id
_entity.type
_entity.pdbx_description
1 polymer ?
#
loop_
_entity_poly.entity_id
_entity_poly.type
_entity_poly.pdbx_seq_one_letter_code
_entity_poly.pdbx_strand_id
1 'polypeptide(L)'
;IGLKQMEKDLTGFTPRIRLGQAEKTNEPFTRALCSMETEPGVVVPFYLLIPKRANKAQPRPLLLCPHGHDKLGLHSYAGAFKDEKHSRKVLGNEGDIGVQAARRGFVVIAPATRGLAEEVLVPDPKGRHGKRPCRAQLIHCLLGGRTPIAERVWDIQRLLDWAEKHPLIDRNRIVMTGNSGGGVLTAYTAAIDTRIRVAIPSCSFTSVMSSEGFIFHCDCCLVPKLRDWGDWKELGGLVAPRHLLIVHGVSDSLHHPPTVEKLADSIREIFQVAGVPNHTALKWGNSGHRFYPSLMWPFIEKGLRKTKTLND
;
A
#
# COMPACT_ATOMS: atom_id res chain seq x y z
N ILE A 1 6.19 -8.28 -13.44
CA ILE A 1 4.92 -8.50 -12.72
C ILE A 1 3.69 -8.61 -13.66
N GLY A 2 3.81 -8.36 -14.95
CA GLY A 2 2.69 -8.41 -15.91
C GLY A 2 2.03 -7.08 -16.25
N LEU A 3 2.52 -5.94 -15.75
CA LEU A 3 1.96 -4.61 -16.05
C LEU A 3 2.00 -4.26 -17.53
N LYS A 4 3.09 -4.56 -18.25
CA LYS A 4 3.18 -4.32 -19.70
C LYS A 4 2.10 -5.05 -20.49
N GLN A 5 1.69 -6.24 -20.05
CA GLN A 5 0.58 -6.95 -20.65
C GLN A 5 -0.73 -6.19 -20.40
N MET A 6 -0.95 -5.72 -19.17
CA MET A 6 -2.14 -4.93 -18.83
C MET A 6 -2.19 -3.61 -19.63
N GLU A 7 -1.08 -2.89 -19.74
CA GLU A 7 -0.99 -1.67 -20.57
C GLU A 7 -1.41 -1.92 -22.01
N LYS A 8 -0.96 -3.05 -22.57
CA LYS A 8 -1.33 -3.46 -23.91
C LYS A 8 -2.82 -3.82 -24.03
N ASP A 9 -3.31 -4.65 -23.09
CA ASP A 9 -4.71 -5.12 -23.11
C ASP A 9 -5.71 -3.99 -22.88
N LEU A 10 -5.30 -2.94 -22.16
CA LEU A 10 -6.14 -1.82 -21.77
C LEU A 10 -5.87 -0.54 -22.59
N THR A 11 -5.16 -0.68 -23.72
CA THR A 11 -4.92 0.43 -24.65
C THR A 11 -6.25 1.06 -25.08
N GLY A 12 -6.37 2.39 -24.90
CA GLY A 12 -7.59 3.14 -25.22
C GLY A 12 -8.68 3.13 -24.13
N PHE A 13 -8.52 2.33 -23.07
CA PHE A 13 -9.43 2.41 -21.93
C PHE A 13 -9.10 3.62 -21.04
N THR A 14 -10.13 4.40 -20.72
CA THR A 14 -10.01 5.52 -19.76
C THR A 14 -10.72 5.18 -18.46
N PRO A 15 -9.99 5.12 -17.32
CA PRO A 15 -10.57 4.87 -16.00
C PRO A 15 -11.66 5.89 -15.65
N ARG A 16 -12.74 5.42 -15.05
CA ARG A 16 -13.90 6.24 -14.67
C ARG A 16 -14.03 6.28 -13.16
N ILE A 17 -14.01 7.48 -12.60
CA ILE A 17 -14.20 7.70 -11.17
C ILE A 17 -15.62 8.15 -10.85
N ARG A 18 -16.16 7.66 -9.72
CA ARG A 18 -17.40 8.13 -9.11
C ARG A 18 -17.10 8.57 -7.69
N LEU A 19 -17.25 9.84 -7.41
CA LEU A 19 -17.11 10.39 -6.06
C LEU A 19 -18.45 10.22 -5.34
N GLY A 20 -18.40 9.63 -4.15
CA GLY A 20 -19.56 9.48 -3.29
C GLY A 20 -19.87 10.76 -2.51
N GLN A 21 -21.01 10.76 -1.87
CA GLN A 21 -21.42 11.87 -0.99
C GLN A 21 -20.52 11.88 0.26
N ALA A 22 -20.03 13.07 0.62
CA ALA A 22 -19.22 13.23 1.82
C ALA A 22 -20.07 13.10 3.09
N GLU A 23 -19.72 12.15 3.92
CA GLU A 23 -20.31 11.97 5.25
C GLU A 23 -19.82 13.08 6.19
N LYS A 24 -20.73 13.65 6.95
CA LYS A 24 -20.38 14.53 8.08
C LYS A 24 -19.91 13.66 9.23
N THR A 25 -18.65 13.80 9.59
CA THR A 25 -18.05 13.11 10.74
C THR A 25 -17.81 14.12 11.86
N ASN A 26 -17.72 13.66 13.11
CA ASN A 26 -17.23 14.47 14.24
C ASN A 26 -15.72 14.70 14.19
N GLU A 27 -15.03 14.08 13.23
CA GLU A 27 -13.61 14.18 12.99
C GLU A 27 -13.24 15.48 12.24
N PRO A 28 -11.97 15.92 12.27
CA PRO A 28 -11.51 17.10 11.53
C PRO A 28 -11.40 16.88 10.01
N PHE A 29 -12.04 15.84 9.48
CA PHE A 29 -12.09 15.50 8.06
C PHE A 29 -13.50 15.04 7.66
N THR A 30 -13.76 15.05 6.35
CA THR A 30 -14.92 14.40 5.74
C THR A 30 -14.49 13.06 5.18
N ARG A 31 -15.39 12.08 5.13
CA ARG A 31 -15.18 10.76 4.53
C ARG A 31 -16.22 10.50 3.45
N ALA A 32 -15.83 9.96 2.32
CA ALA A 32 -16.72 9.55 1.25
C ALA A 32 -16.33 8.18 0.72
N LEU A 33 -17.29 7.29 0.52
CA LEU A 33 -17.09 6.05 -0.23
C LEU A 33 -17.20 6.36 -1.71
N CYS A 34 -16.10 6.19 -2.43
CA CYS A 34 -15.94 6.46 -3.85
C CYS A 34 -15.66 5.15 -4.59
N SER A 35 -15.63 5.19 -5.90
CA SER A 35 -15.20 4.05 -6.72
C SER A 35 -14.50 4.49 -7.99
N MET A 36 -13.63 3.63 -8.51
CA MET A 36 -12.98 3.81 -9.80
C MET A 36 -13.09 2.54 -10.61
N GLU A 37 -13.58 2.65 -11.85
CA GLU A 37 -13.46 1.57 -12.81
C GLU A 37 -12.05 1.63 -13.41
N THR A 38 -11.20 0.68 -13.03
CA THR A 38 -9.77 0.65 -13.40
C THR A 38 -9.49 -0.20 -14.64
N GLU A 39 -10.41 -1.10 -14.96
CA GLU A 39 -10.49 -1.90 -16.19
C GLU A 39 -11.96 -2.05 -16.60
N PRO A 40 -12.29 -2.43 -17.83
CA PRO A 40 -13.68 -2.68 -18.24
C PRO A 40 -14.37 -3.68 -17.29
N GLY A 41 -15.40 -3.22 -16.58
CA GLY A 41 -16.17 -4.03 -15.63
C GLY A 41 -15.49 -4.26 -14.27
N VAL A 42 -14.29 -3.75 -14.04
CA VAL A 42 -13.61 -3.86 -12.74
C VAL A 42 -13.73 -2.54 -11.98
N VAL A 43 -14.59 -2.52 -10.97
CA VAL A 43 -14.85 -1.35 -10.14
C VAL A 43 -14.20 -1.54 -8.77
N VAL A 44 -13.25 -0.68 -8.43
CA VAL A 44 -12.52 -0.68 -7.17
C VAL A 44 -13.08 0.42 -6.27
N PRO A 45 -13.79 0.08 -5.18
CA PRO A 45 -14.22 1.06 -4.20
C PRO A 45 -13.03 1.54 -3.35
N PHE A 46 -13.13 2.77 -2.88
CA PHE A 46 -12.15 3.34 -1.96
C PHE A 46 -12.78 4.42 -1.08
N TYR A 47 -12.27 4.57 0.14
CA TYR A 47 -12.59 5.74 0.93
C TYR A 47 -11.66 6.90 0.62
N LEU A 48 -12.27 8.07 0.42
CA LEU A 48 -11.58 9.36 0.31
C LEU A 48 -11.83 10.16 1.59
N LEU A 49 -10.76 10.44 2.34
CA LEU A 49 -10.81 11.28 3.53
C LEU A 49 -10.16 12.62 3.20
N ILE A 50 -10.89 13.72 3.41
CA ILE A 50 -10.40 15.08 3.12
C ILE A 50 -10.44 15.90 4.39
N PRO A 51 -9.29 16.42 4.88
CA PRO A 51 -9.26 17.34 6.03
C PRO A 51 -10.14 18.56 5.79
N LYS A 52 -10.97 18.94 6.76
CA LYS A 52 -11.88 20.12 6.65
C LYS A 52 -11.15 21.43 6.34
N ARG A 53 -9.85 21.52 6.69
CA ARG A 53 -9.00 22.69 6.41
C ARG A 53 -8.25 22.61 5.07
N ALA A 54 -8.45 21.55 4.28
CA ALA A 54 -7.83 21.44 2.96
C ALA A 54 -8.44 22.47 2.00
N ASN A 55 -7.60 23.17 1.25
CA ASN A 55 -8.02 24.14 0.24
C ASN A 55 -7.01 24.15 -0.92
N LYS A 56 -7.42 24.74 -2.05
CA LYS A 56 -6.62 24.77 -3.29
C LYS A 56 -5.33 25.60 -3.17
N ALA A 57 -5.30 26.60 -2.28
CA ALA A 57 -4.12 27.44 -2.06
C ALA A 57 -3.05 26.71 -1.24
N GLN A 58 -3.44 25.70 -0.46
CA GLN A 58 -2.56 24.90 0.38
C GLN A 58 -2.90 23.41 0.22
N PRO A 59 -2.51 22.78 -0.91
CA PRO A 59 -2.72 21.36 -1.14
C PRO A 59 -2.05 20.51 -0.03
N ARG A 60 -2.66 19.39 0.29
CA ARG A 60 -2.24 18.51 1.38
C ARG A 60 -1.46 17.31 0.86
N PRO A 61 -0.55 16.75 1.66
CA PRO A 61 0.08 15.49 1.29
C PRO A 61 -0.98 14.40 1.13
N LEU A 62 -0.72 13.43 0.27
CA LEU A 62 -1.55 12.25 0.07
C LEU A 62 -0.99 11.08 0.86
N LEU A 63 -1.85 10.34 1.55
CA LEU A 63 -1.57 8.97 2.00
C LEU A 63 -2.42 7.98 1.20
N LEU A 64 -1.78 7.03 0.53
CA LEU A 64 -2.39 5.83 0.00
C LEU A 64 -2.19 4.69 0.99
N CYS A 65 -3.28 4.02 1.40
CA CYS A 65 -3.19 2.95 2.38
C CYS A 65 -3.99 1.71 1.94
N PRO A 66 -3.44 0.88 1.03
CA PRO A 66 -4.04 -0.40 0.67
C PRO A 66 -3.94 -1.38 1.83
N HIS A 67 -5.01 -2.16 2.04
CA HIS A 67 -5.06 -3.15 3.11
C HIS A 67 -4.54 -4.52 2.67
N GLY A 68 -4.23 -5.40 3.65
CA GLY A 68 -3.83 -6.79 3.44
C GLY A 68 -5.01 -7.76 3.40
N HIS A 69 -4.78 -9.00 3.86
CA HIS A 69 -5.78 -10.07 3.89
C HIS A 69 -6.84 -9.84 4.98
N ASP A 70 -7.63 -8.79 4.80
CA ASP A 70 -8.78 -8.44 5.63
C ASP A 70 -9.94 -8.02 4.72
N LYS A 71 -11.08 -8.75 4.80
CA LYS A 71 -12.26 -8.46 3.99
C LYS A 71 -12.84 -7.08 4.23
N LEU A 72 -12.67 -6.55 5.44
CA LEU A 72 -13.13 -5.21 5.84
C LEU A 72 -11.99 -4.18 5.86
N GLY A 73 -10.86 -4.47 5.21
CA GLY A 73 -9.63 -3.70 5.37
C GLY A 73 -9.75 -2.22 4.97
N LEU A 74 -10.44 -1.90 3.86
CA LEU A 74 -10.69 -0.50 3.49
C LEU A 74 -11.53 0.22 4.54
N HIS A 75 -12.53 -0.46 5.12
CA HIS A 75 -13.39 0.10 6.18
C HIS A 75 -12.59 0.33 7.47
N SER A 76 -11.72 -0.65 7.83
CA SER A 76 -10.82 -0.55 8.98
C SER A 76 -9.94 0.68 8.89
N TYR A 77 -9.28 0.87 7.75
CA TYR A 77 -8.31 1.95 7.55
C TYR A 77 -8.98 3.34 7.49
N ALA A 78 -10.21 3.39 6.97
CA ALA A 78 -11.00 4.63 6.89
C ALA A 78 -11.82 4.93 8.14
N GLY A 79 -11.83 4.05 9.16
CA GLY A 79 -12.64 4.23 10.36
C GLY A 79 -14.15 4.08 10.12
N ALA A 80 -14.53 3.37 9.06
CA ALA A 80 -15.92 3.03 8.74
C ALA A 80 -16.27 1.66 9.32
N PHE A 81 -16.29 1.57 10.66
CA PHE A 81 -16.43 0.30 11.36
C PHE A 81 -17.82 -0.30 11.18
N LYS A 82 -17.88 -1.63 10.96
CA LYS A 82 -19.11 -2.39 10.82
C LYS A 82 -19.92 -2.42 12.11
N ASP A 83 -19.24 -2.58 13.23
CA ASP A 83 -19.81 -2.70 14.57
C ASP A 83 -18.74 -2.35 15.64
N GLU A 84 -19.15 -2.35 16.90
CA GLU A 84 -18.25 -2.03 18.02
C GLU A 84 -17.12 -3.05 18.20
N LYS A 85 -17.36 -4.32 17.93
CA LYS A 85 -16.32 -5.37 18.00
C LYS A 85 -15.24 -5.12 16.94
N HIS A 86 -15.65 -4.78 15.72
CA HIS A 86 -14.73 -4.40 14.65
C HIS A 86 -13.93 -3.16 15.04
N SER A 87 -14.58 -2.11 15.53
CA SER A 87 -13.93 -0.89 16.01
C SER A 87 -12.88 -1.19 17.09
N ARG A 88 -13.24 -1.92 18.14
CA ARG A 88 -12.31 -2.29 19.21
C ARG A 88 -11.09 -3.07 18.72
N LYS A 89 -11.30 -4.01 17.81
CA LYS A 89 -10.21 -4.78 17.18
C LYS A 89 -9.27 -3.89 16.40
N VAL A 90 -9.81 -3.00 15.56
CA VAL A 90 -9.00 -2.12 14.70
C VAL A 90 -8.22 -1.11 15.53
N LEU A 91 -8.89 -0.43 16.47
CA LEU A 91 -8.25 0.59 17.32
C LEU A 91 -7.22 -0.03 18.27
N GLY A 92 -7.48 -1.23 18.82
CA GLY A 92 -6.51 -1.95 19.65
C GLY A 92 -5.23 -2.35 18.92
N ASN A 93 -5.27 -2.45 17.59
CA ASN A 93 -4.12 -2.72 16.73
C ASN A 93 -3.61 -1.47 15.98
N GLU A 94 -4.10 -0.28 16.33
CA GLU A 94 -3.78 0.97 15.63
C GLU A 94 -3.97 0.89 14.10
N GLY A 95 -4.97 0.08 13.69
CA GLY A 95 -5.23 -0.26 12.29
C GLY A 95 -5.97 0.83 11.50
N ASP A 96 -6.45 1.89 12.15
CA ASP A 96 -7.14 3.04 11.56
C ASP A 96 -6.16 4.04 10.91
N ILE A 97 -5.15 3.55 10.22
CA ILE A 97 -4.02 4.35 9.72
C ILE A 97 -4.45 5.51 8.83
N GLY A 98 -5.52 5.34 8.05
CA GLY A 98 -6.09 6.41 7.23
C GLY A 98 -6.72 7.53 8.08
N VAL A 99 -7.44 7.18 9.15
CA VAL A 99 -7.98 8.16 10.12
C VAL A 99 -6.86 8.94 10.78
N GLN A 100 -5.82 8.23 11.24
CA GLN A 100 -4.65 8.85 11.85
C GLN A 100 -3.95 9.84 10.90
N ALA A 101 -3.86 9.50 9.61
CA ALA A 101 -3.31 10.39 8.58
C ALA A 101 -4.20 11.61 8.33
N ALA A 102 -5.51 11.41 8.21
CA ALA A 102 -6.45 12.52 7.97
C ALA A 102 -6.47 13.51 9.14
N ARG A 103 -6.37 13.03 10.39
CA ARG A 103 -6.18 13.88 11.59
C ARG A 103 -4.89 14.69 11.53
N ARG A 104 -3.84 14.17 10.87
CA ARG A 104 -2.56 14.87 10.63
C ARG A 104 -2.56 15.78 9.40
N GLY A 105 -3.72 15.92 8.76
CA GLY A 105 -3.89 16.82 7.62
C GLY A 105 -3.54 16.23 6.25
N PHE A 106 -3.44 14.92 6.11
CA PHE A 106 -3.32 14.26 4.82
C PHE A 106 -4.68 14.12 4.15
N VAL A 107 -4.75 14.28 2.84
CA VAL A 107 -5.79 13.63 2.05
C VAL A 107 -5.46 12.13 2.03
N VAL A 108 -6.49 11.28 2.20
CA VAL A 108 -6.29 9.84 2.29
C VAL A 108 -7.12 9.13 1.23
N ILE A 109 -6.50 8.16 0.57
CA ILE A 109 -7.15 7.17 -0.27
C ILE A 109 -6.91 5.79 0.36
N ALA A 110 -7.99 5.17 0.86
CA ALA A 110 -7.98 3.81 1.41
C ALA A 110 -8.74 2.90 0.44
N PRO A 111 -8.06 2.27 -0.55
CA PRO A 111 -8.71 1.46 -1.57
C PRO A 111 -9.00 0.06 -1.06
N ALA A 112 -10.05 -0.56 -1.63
CA ALA A 112 -10.22 -2.00 -1.61
C ALA A 112 -9.07 -2.65 -2.38
N THR A 113 -8.42 -3.64 -1.77
CA THR A 113 -7.35 -4.39 -2.44
C THR A 113 -7.96 -5.56 -3.19
N ARG A 114 -7.84 -5.58 -4.51
CA ARG A 114 -8.43 -6.60 -5.39
C ARG A 114 -8.09 -8.01 -4.93
N GLY A 115 -9.12 -8.86 -4.80
CA GLY A 115 -9.02 -10.24 -4.32
C GLY A 115 -8.83 -10.39 -2.80
N LEU A 116 -8.79 -9.29 -2.04
CA LEU A 116 -8.64 -9.30 -0.58
C LEU A 116 -9.84 -8.67 0.14
N ALA A 117 -10.37 -7.57 -0.38
CA ALA A 117 -11.58 -6.92 0.13
C ALA A 117 -12.84 -7.65 -0.32
N GLU A 118 -13.89 -7.63 0.51
CA GLU A 118 -15.17 -8.32 0.22
C GLU A 118 -15.80 -7.79 -1.07
N GLU A 119 -15.68 -6.51 -1.34
CA GLU A 119 -16.29 -5.82 -2.48
C GLU A 119 -15.64 -6.16 -3.84
N VAL A 120 -14.42 -6.71 -3.82
CA VAL A 120 -13.61 -6.99 -5.02
C VAL A 120 -13.03 -8.40 -5.02
N LEU A 121 -13.74 -9.34 -4.41
CA LEU A 121 -13.39 -10.76 -4.46
C LEU A 121 -13.68 -11.33 -5.84
N VAL A 122 -12.83 -12.24 -6.30
CA VAL A 122 -13.09 -13.04 -7.48
C VAL A 122 -14.00 -14.23 -7.07
N PRO A 123 -15.14 -14.45 -7.71
CA PRO A 123 -16.06 -15.51 -7.36
C PRO A 123 -15.41 -16.91 -7.46
N ASP A 124 -15.63 -17.72 -6.44
CA ASP A 124 -15.34 -19.16 -6.41
C ASP A 124 -16.53 -19.93 -5.84
N PRO A 125 -17.65 -20.01 -6.60
CA PRO A 125 -18.91 -20.52 -6.09
C PRO A 125 -18.88 -21.99 -5.67
N LYS A 126 -17.89 -22.74 -6.15
CA LYS A 126 -17.70 -24.18 -5.81
C LYS A 126 -16.57 -24.40 -4.80
N GLY A 127 -15.91 -23.33 -4.32
CA GLY A 127 -14.82 -23.41 -3.35
C GLY A 127 -13.60 -24.24 -3.81
N ARG A 128 -13.35 -24.32 -5.12
CA ARG A 128 -12.29 -25.18 -5.69
C ARG A 128 -10.86 -24.64 -5.49
N HIS A 129 -10.77 -23.35 -5.23
CA HIS A 129 -9.46 -22.67 -5.09
C HIS A 129 -9.00 -22.54 -3.63
N GLY A 130 -9.64 -23.32 -2.72
CA GLY A 130 -9.29 -23.38 -1.30
C GLY A 130 -9.90 -22.26 -0.48
N LYS A 131 -9.55 -22.20 0.82
CA LYS A 131 -10.16 -21.29 1.78
C LYS A 131 -9.74 -19.82 1.64
N ARG A 132 -8.69 -19.52 0.86
CA ARG A 132 -8.17 -18.16 0.69
C ARG A 132 -8.81 -17.51 -0.54
N PRO A 133 -9.63 -16.46 -0.39
CA PRO A 133 -10.32 -15.82 -1.53
C PRO A 133 -9.37 -15.32 -2.63
N CYS A 134 -8.19 -14.88 -2.25
CA CYS A 134 -7.18 -14.39 -3.18
C CYS A 134 -6.63 -15.46 -4.16
N ARG A 135 -6.86 -16.75 -3.90
CA ARG A 135 -6.48 -17.82 -4.82
C ARG A 135 -7.35 -17.86 -6.08
N ALA A 136 -8.63 -17.54 -5.97
CA ALA A 136 -9.49 -17.41 -7.15
C ALA A 136 -8.91 -16.33 -8.08
N GLN A 137 -8.54 -15.16 -7.56
CA GLN A 137 -7.85 -14.13 -8.33
C GLN A 137 -6.55 -14.66 -8.96
N LEU A 138 -5.70 -15.36 -8.19
CA LEU A 138 -4.45 -15.91 -8.72
C LEU A 138 -4.67 -16.82 -9.92
N ILE A 139 -5.65 -17.73 -9.86
CA ILE A 139 -5.96 -18.65 -10.97
C ILE A 139 -6.43 -17.88 -12.20
N HIS A 140 -7.30 -16.89 -12.04
CA HIS A 140 -7.74 -16.05 -13.16
C HIS A 140 -6.57 -15.24 -13.75
N CYS A 141 -5.70 -14.70 -12.93
CA CYS A 141 -4.48 -14.01 -13.38
C CYS A 141 -3.57 -14.91 -14.19
N LEU A 142 -3.34 -16.15 -13.74
CA LEU A 142 -2.50 -17.11 -14.45
C LEU A 142 -3.06 -17.43 -15.86
N LEU A 143 -4.39 -17.58 -15.98
CA LEU A 143 -5.05 -17.78 -17.26
C LEU A 143 -4.91 -16.56 -18.19
N GLY A 144 -4.90 -15.35 -17.61
CA GLY A 144 -4.74 -14.10 -18.35
C GLY A 144 -3.29 -13.64 -18.58
N GLY A 145 -2.29 -14.45 -18.17
CA GLY A 145 -0.86 -14.06 -18.27
C GLY A 145 -0.49 -12.89 -17.38
N ARG A 146 -1.22 -12.68 -16.26
CA ARG A 146 -1.06 -11.60 -15.30
C ARG A 146 -0.68 -12.13 -13.91
N THR A 147 -0.46 -11.24 -12.97
CA THR A 147 -0.35 -11.57 -11.53
C THR A 147 -1.31 -10.74 -10.70
N PRO A 148 -1.75 -11.23 -9.53
CA PRO A 148 -2.54 -10.41 -8.60
C PRO A 148 -1.82 -9.12 -8.20
N ILE A 149 -0.49 -9.15 -8.11
CA ILE A 149 0.32 -7.97 -7.83
C ILE A 149 0.22 -6.95 -8.97
N ALA A 150 0.28 -7.38 -10.23
CA ALA A 150 0.14 -6.47 -11.37
C ALA A 150 -1.21 -5.76 -11.36
N GLU A 151 -2.31 -6.49 -11.15
CA GLU A 151 -3.65 -5.93 -11.11
C GLU A 151 -3.82 -4.93 -9.97
N ARG A 152 -3.29 -5.25 -8.78
CA ARG A 152 -3.34 -4.36 -7.61
C ARG A 152 -2.47 -3.11 -7.80
N VAL A 153 -1.27 -3.24 -8.37
CA VAL A 153 -0.41 -2.09 -8.71
C VAL A 153 -1.09 -1.21 -9.76
N TRP A 154 -1.72 -1.81 -10.78
CA TRP A 154 -2.51 -1.09 -11.76
C TRP A 154 -3.60 -0.23 -11.14
N ASP A 155 -4.39 -0.81 -10.23
CA ASP A 155 -5.45 -0.08 -9.52
C ASP A 155 -4.89 1.14 -8.78
N ILE A 156 -3.78 0.97 -8.05
CA ILE A 156 -3.12 2.08 -7.34
C ILE A 156 -2.61 3.14 -8.31
N GLN A 157 -2.02 2.75 -9.44
CA GLN A 157 -1.54 3.71 -10.44
C GLN A 157 -2.69 4.53 -11.03
N ARG A 158 -3.85 3.92 -11.29
CA ARG A 158 -5.04 4.66 -11.76
C ARG A 158 -5.55 5.65 -10.71
N LEU A 159 -5.54 5.27 -9.44
CA LEU A 159 -5.88 6.20 -8.35
C LEU A 159 -4.85 7.33 -8.23
N LEU A 160 -3.56 7.06 -8.42
CA LEU A 160 -2.52 8.08 -8.46
C LEU A 160 -2.69 9.05 -9.64
N ASP A 161 -3.03 8.56 -10.84
CA ASP A 161 -3.28 9.38 -12.02
C ASP A 161 -4.42 10.39 -11.81
N TRP A 162 -5.43 9.98 -11.06
CA TRP A 162 -6.50 10.87 -10.64
C TRP A 162 -6.05 11.84 -9.55
N ALA A 163 -5.33 11.32 -8.56
CA ALA A 163 -4.88 12.10 -7.40
C ALA A 163 -3.97 13.28 -7.79
N GLU A 164 -3.11 13.09 -8.78
CA GLU A 164 -2.23 14.16 -9.29
C GLU A 164 -3.00 15.35 -9.88
N LYS A 165 -4.21 15.12 -10.37
CA LYS A 165 -5.09 16.15 -10.94
C LYS A 165 -6.02 16.77 -9.91
N HIS A 166 -6.06 16.19 -8.69
CA HIS A 166 -6.99 16.65 -7.66
C HIS A 166 -6.46 17.91 -6.95
N PRO A 167 -7.22 19.03 -6.93
CA PRO A 167 -6.70 20.34 -6.52
C PRO A 167 -6.34 20.47 -5.04
N LEU A 168 -6.75 19.52 -4.21
CA LEU A 168 -6.45 19.51 -2.77
C LEU A 168 -5.22 18.65 -2.44
N ILE A 169 -4.61 17.96 -3.41
CA ILE A 169 -3.50 17.03 -3.23
C ILE A 169 -2.19 17.66 -3.71
N ASP A 170 -1.18 17.63 -2.86
CA ASP A 170 0.18 17.96 -3.24
C ASP A 170 0.86 16.73 -3.85
N ARG A 171 0.93 16.71 -5.18
CA ARG A 171 1.51 15.61 -5.97
C ARG A 171 2.99 15.31 -5.67
N ASN A 172 3.70 16.23 -5.02
CA ASN A 172 5.10 16.04 -4.63
C ASN A 172 5.25 15.42 -3.24
N ARG A 173 4.14 15.22 -2.50
CA ARG A 173 4.13 14.69 -1.14
C ARG A 173 3.20 13.49 -1.01
N ILE A 174 3.51 12.43 -1.76
CA ILE A 174 2.75 11.19 -1.78
C ILE A 174 3.44 10.15 -0.90
N VAL A 175 2.69 9.60 0.04
CA VAL A 175 3.09 8.53 0.95
C VAL A 175 2.26 7.30 0.66
N MET A 176 2.86 6.12 0.70
CA MET A 176 2.13 4.87 0.63
C MET A 176 2.54 3.95 1.78
N THR A 177 1.55 3.38 2.45
CA THR A 177 1.75 2.38 3.51
C THR A 177 0.62 1.38 3.53
N GLY A 178 0.94 0.15 3.87
CA GLY A 178 -0.03 -0.91 4.10
C GLY A 178 0.59 -1.98 4.98
N ASN A 179 -0.25 -2.76 5.67
CA ASN A 179 0.20 -3.87 6.50
C ASN A 179 0.01 -5.19 5.77
N SER A 180 0.92 -6.16 5.98
CA SER A 180 0.78 -7.50 5.40
C SER A 180 0.71 -7.47 3.85
N GLY A 181 -0.32 -8.01 3.23
CA GLY A 181 -0.54 -7.92 1.79
C GLY A 181 -0.58 -6.50 1.25
N GLY A 182 -1.06 -5.53 2.04
CA GLY A 182 -0.99 -4.10 1.70
C GLY A 182 0.44 -3.56 1.71
N GLY A 183 1.29 -4.09 2.60
CA GLY A 183 2.71 -3.77 2.62
C GLY A 183 3.46 -4.38 1.43
N VAL A 184 3.10 -5.60 1.02
CA VAL A 184 3.59 -6.19 -0.24
C VAL A 184 3.26 -5.28 -1.42
N LEU A 185 2.00 -4.85 -1.52
CA LEU A 185 1.55 -3.93 -2.57
C LEU A 185 2.30 -2.59 -2.51
N THR A 186 2.54 -2.07 -1.30
CA THR A 186 3.33 -0.84 -1.09
C THR A 186 4.74 -0.99 -1.65
N ALA A 187 5.43 -2.11 -1.37
CA ALA A 187 6.79 -2.35 -1.84
C ALA A 187 6.85 -2.40 -3.38
N TYR A 188 5.99 -3.20 -4.01
CA TYR A 188 5.95 -3.31 -5.48
C TYR A 188 5.55 -2.00 -6.15
N THR A 189 4.54 -1.31 -5.63
CA THR A 189 4.11 -0.04 -6.23
C THR A 189 5.20 1.02 -6.11
N ALA A 190 5.84 1.15 -4.96
CA ALA A 190 6.91 2.14 -4.77
C ALA A 190 8.16 1.84 -5.63
N ALA A 191 8.47 0.57 -5.89
CA ALA A 191 9.55 0.20 -6.79
C ALA A 191 9.28 0.60 -8.25
N ILE A 192 8.02 0.62 -8.67
CA ILE A 192 7.61 0.84 -10.06
C ILE A 192 7.19 2.29 -10.31
N ASP A 193 6.51 2.91 -9.33
CA ASP A 193 5.93 4.24 -9.45
C ASP A 193 6.73 5.27 -8.64
N THR A 194 7.46 6.12 -9.34
CA THR A 194 8.36 7.12 -8.75
C THR A 194 7.63 8.27 -8.07
N ARG A 195 6.32 8.42 -8.25
CA ARG A 195 5.49 9.44 -7.58
C ARG A 195 5.41 9.23 -6.06
N ILE A 196 5.59 7.99 -5.60
CA ILE A 196 5.57 7.67 -4.17
C ILE A 196 6.89 8.13 -3.54
N ARG A 197 6.83 9.24 -2.79
CA ARG A 197 7.98 9.84 -2.13
C ARG A 197 8.44 9.08 -0.89
N VAL A 198 7.50 8.55 -0.11
CA VAL A 198 7.77 7.77 1.10
C VAL A 198 6.99 6.47 1.04
N ALA A 199 7.68 5.34 1.10
CA ALA A 199 7.09 4.01 1.13
C ALA A 199 7.34 3.35 2.49
N ILE A 200 6.27 2.77 3.07
CA ILE A 200 6.36 2.07 4.35
C ILE A 200 5.63 0.72 4.24
N PRO A 201 6.28 -0.32 3.72
CA PRO A 201 5.78 -1.69 3.82
C PRO A 201 5.83 -2.16 5.28
N SER A 202 4.65 -2.38 5.89
CA SER A 202 4.53 -2.83 7.28
C SER A 202 4.27 -4.33 7.32
N CYS A 203 5.03 -5.06 8.14
CA CYS A 203 4.92 -6.51 8.38
C CYS A 203 4.80 -7.35 7.10
N SER A 204 5.68 -7.10 6.13
CA SER A 204 5.57 -7.73 4.80
C SER A 204 6.88 -7.89 4.05
N PHE A 205 7.94 -7.23 4.49
CA PHE A 205 9.18 -7.14 3.73
C PHE A 205 10.16 -8.24 4.16
N THR A 206 10.28 -9.29 3.35
CA THR A 206 11.20 -10.42 3.62
C THR A 206 11.67 -11.05 2.31
N SER A 207 12.79 -11.78 2.36
CA SER A 207 13.35 -12.48 1.19
C SER A 207 12.43 -13.61 0.73
N VAL A 208 12.23 -13.75 -0.58
CA VAL A 208 11.63 -14.93 -1.21
C VAL A 208 12.68 -15.94 -1.70
N MET A 209 13.97 -15.60 -1.54
CA MET A 209 15.09 -16.49 -1.89
C MET A 209 15.50 -17.36 -0.72
N SER A 210 15.20 -16.95 0.53
CA SER A 210 15.43 -17.80 1.71
C SER A 210 14.36 -18.88 1.83
N SER A 211 14.69 -19.98 2.51
CA SER A 211 13.74 -21.05 2.82
C SER A 211 12.57 -20.55 3.68
N GLU A 212 12.85 -19.64 4.59
CA GLU A 212 11.85 -19.05 5.49
C GLU A 212 10.93 -18.08 4.75
N GLY A 213 11.47 -17.23 3.86
CA GLY A 213 10.71 -16.22 3.12
C GLY A 213 9.67 -16.82 2.19
N PHE A 214 10.00 -17.90 1.50
CA PHE A 214 9.08 -18.58 0.60
C PHE A 214 7.83 -19.11 1.30
N ILE A 215 7.96 -19.60 2.53
CA ILE A 215 6.85 -20.18 3.30
C ILE A 215 5.88 -19.10 3.79
N PHE A 216 6.36 -17.90 4.10
CA PHE A 216 5.58 -16.86 4.77
C PHE A 216 4.82 -15.94 3.81
N HIS A 217 5.23 -15.83 2.55
CA HIS A 217 4.46 -15.09 1.56
C HIS A 217 3.21 -15.85 1.12
N CYS A 218 2.08 -15.12 1.04
CA CYS A 218 0.88 -15.68 0.42
C CYS A 218 1.14 -15.89 -1.08
N ASP A 219 0.64 -17.00 -1.61
CA ASP A 219 0.75 -17.35 -3.03
C ASP A 219 0.26 -16.24 -3.98
N CYS A 220 -0.76 -15.45 -3.58
CA CYS A 220 -1.21 -14.29 -4.35
C CYS A 220 -0.22 -13.10 -4.36
N CYS A 221 0.83 -13.17 -3.58
CA CYS A 221 1.89 -12.15 -3.54
C CYS A 221 3.13 -12.56 -4.35
N LEU A 222 3.15 -13.79 -4.89
CA LEU A 222 4.28 -14.30 -5.65
C LEU A 222 4.22 -13.81 -7.10
N VAL A 223 5.39 -13.51 -7.65
CA VAL A 223 5.58 -13.09 -9.02
C VAL A 223 6.41 -14.16 -9.75
N PRO A 224 5.88 -14.77 -10.82
CA PRO A 224 6.63 -15.75 -11.59
C PRO A 224 7.97 -15.19 -12.07
N LYS A 225 9.02 -16.01 -12.00
CA LYS A 225 10.38 -15.67 -12.42
C LYS A 225 11.03 -14.49 -11.65
N LEU A 226 10.49 -14.09 -10.52
CA LEU A 226 11.13 -13.04 -9.70
C LEU A 226 12.59 -13.41 -9.38
N ARG A 227 12.84 -14.69 -9.09
CA ARG A 227 14.18 -15.20 -8.75
C ARG A 227 15.22 -15.08 -9.88
N ASP A 228 14.79 -14.95 -11.13
CA ASP A 228 15.68 -14.74 -12.27
C ASP A 228 16.23 -13.30 -12.29
N TRP A 229 15.56 -12.37 -11.60
CA TRP A 229 15.87 -10.95 -11.61
C TRP A 229 16.41 -10.43 -10.27
N GLY A 230 16.10 -11.11 -9.18
CA GLY A 230 16.52 -10.67 -7.84
C GLY A 230 15.57 -11.08 -6.75
N ASP A 231 15.66 -10.38 -5.64
CA ASP A 231 14.88 -10.58 -4.44
C ASP A 231 14.27 -9.24 -3.97
N TRP A 232 13.73 -9.21 -2.80
CA TRP A 232 13.15 -8.00 -2.21
C TRP A 232 14.19 -6.92 -1.89
N LYS A 233 15.49 -7.25 -1.80
CA LYS A 233 16.55 -6.23 -1.69
C LYS A 233 16.63 -5.37 -2.95
N GLU A 234 16.53 -5.96 -4.13
CA GLU A 234 16.48 -5.22 -5.39
C GLU A 234 15.19 -4.39 -5.47
N LEU A 235 14.06 -4.98 -5.06
CA LEU A 235 12.77 -4.28 -5.01
C LEU A 235 12.84 -3.05 -4.09
N GLY A 236 13.44 -3.19 -2.88
CA GLY A 236 13.67 -2.08 -1.97
C GLY A 236 14.67 -1.06 -2.52
N GLY A 237 15.71 -1.53 -3.20
CA GLY A 237 16.71 -0.69 -3.86
C GLY A 237 16.15 0.22 -4.94
N LEU A 238 15.13 -0.22 -5.68
CA LEU A 238 14.42 0.58 -6.70
C LEU A 238 13.66 1.79 -6.09
N VAL A 239 13.49 1.85 -4.78
CA VAL A 239 12.91 3.02 -4.13
C VAL A 239 13.91 4.17 -4.01
N ALA A 240 15.22 3.90 -3.99
CA ALA A 240 16.24 4.94 -3.92
C ALA A 240 16.13 5.92 -5.11
N PRO A 241 16.41 7.22 -4.91
CA PRO A 241 16.84 7.90 -3.70
C PRO A 241 15.69 8.39 -2.79
N ARG A 242 14.45 7.97 -3.03
CA ARG A 242 13.26 8.30 -2.24
C ARG A 242 13.35 7.66 -0.84
N HIS A 243 12.30 7.70 -0.05
CA HIS A 243 12.32 7.21 1.33
C HIS A 243 11.67 5.84 1.46
N LEU A 244 12.35 4.89 2.11
CA LEU A 244 11.87 3.54 2.41
C LEU A 244 12.03 3.23 3.90
N LEU A 245 10.92 2.98 4.61
CA LEU A 245 10.95 2.45 5.96
C LEU A 245 10.36 1.04 5.99
N ILE A 246 11.15 0.06 6.37
CA ILE A 246 10.71 -1.30 6.64
C ILE A 246 10.31 -1.38 8.12
N VAL A 247 9.08 -1.82 8.41
CA VAL A 247 8.59 -1.96 9.79
C VAL A 247 8.08 -3.38 10.01
N HIS A 248 8.53 -4.00 11.10
CA HIS A 248 8.07 -5.31 11.54
C HIS A 248 7.79 -5.33 13.05
N GLY A 249 7.02 -6.30 13.52
CA GLY A 249 6.89 -6.62 14.93
C GLY A 249 7.91 -7.68 15.34
N VAL A 250 8.54 -7.51 16.50
CA VAL A 250 9.54 -8.49 17.01
C VAL A 250 8.94 -9.88 17.28
N SER A 251 7.62 -9.95 17.52
CA SER A 251 6.88 -11.20 17.75
C SER A 251 6.03 -11.61 16.55
N ASP A 252 6.26 -11.03 15.36
CA ASP A 252 5.53 -11.40 14.14
C ASP A 252 6.04 -12.75 13.63
N SER A 253 5.28 -13.80 13.87
CA SER A 253 5.63 -15.18 13.47
C SER A 253 5.62 -15.43 11.95
N LEU A 254 5.17 -14.46 11.16
CA LEU A 254 5.16 -14.55 9.69
C LEU A 254 6.50 -14.16 9.05
N HIS A 255 7.43 -13.61 9.83
CA HIS A 255 8.70 -13.13 9.31
C HIS A 255 9.87 -13.56 10.19
N HIS A 256 10.93 -14.06 9.57
CA HIS A 256 12.15 -14.48 10.24
C HIS A 256 13.08 -13.27 10.44
N PRO A 257 13.28 -12.75 11.68
CA PRO A 257 14.02 -11.51 11.91
C PRO A 257 15.41 -11.46 11.27
N PRO A 258 16.28 -12.49 11.40
CA PRO A 258 17.60 -12.46 10.78
C PRO A 258 17.56 -12.31 9.25
N THR A 259 16.55 -12.90 8.59
CA THR A 259 16.36 -12.73 7.14
C THR A 259 15.98 -11.30 6.78
N VAL A 260 15.09 -10.69 7.56
CA VAL A 260 14.68 -9.30 7.37
C VAL A 260 15.85 -8.33 7.61
N GLU A 261 16.65 -8.56 8.64
CA GLU A 261 17.83 -7.74 8.96
C GLU A 261 18.86 -7.77 7.84
N LYS A 262 19.25 -8.97 7.40
CA LYS A 262 20.18 -9.15 6.27
C LYS A 262 19.70 -8.45 5.00
N LEU A 263 18.40 -8.53 4.72
CA LEU A 263 17.79 -7.87 3.59
C LEU A 263 17.87 -6.33 3.72
N ALA A 264 17.55 -5.80 4.91
CA ALA A 264 17.59 -4.37 5.17
C ALA A 264 19.03 -3.81 5.11
N ASP A 265 20.02 -4.58 5.53
CA ASP A 265 21.43 -4.21 5.40
C ASP A 265 21.86 -4.08 3.93
N SER A 266 21.49 -5.05 3.09
CA SER A 266 21.75 -4.98 1.66
C SER A 266 21.06 -3.78 0.99
N ILE A 267 19.83 -3.43 1.42
CA ILE A 267 19.14 -2.23 0.94
C ILE A 267 19.88 -0.96 1.39
N ARG A 268 20.38 -0.92 2.62
CA ARG A 268 21.15 0.23 3.14
C ARG A 268 22.40 0.49 2.31
N GLU A 269 23.11 -0.57 1.87
CA GLU A 269 24.24 -0.45 0.97
C GLU A 269 23.85 0.20 -0.36
N ILE A 270 22.71 -0.19 -0.96
CA ILE A 270 22.20 0.43 -2.19
C ILE A 270 21.92 1.92 -1.97
N PHE A 271 21.27 2.29 -0.87
CA PHE A 271 20.98 3.68 -0.53
C PHE A 271 22.26 4.49 -0.23
N GLN A 272 23.30 3.84 0.31
CA GLN A 272 24.62 4.46 0.52
C GLN A 272 25.28 4.77 -0.82
N VAL A 273 25.28 3.85 -1.77
CA VAL A 273 25.79 4.06 -3.14
C VAL A 273 25.00 5.18 -3.84
N ALA A 274 23.70 5.27 -3.60
CA ALA A 274 22.85 6.34 -4.12
C ALA A 274 23.08 7.71 -3.41
N GLY A 275 23.98 7.81 -2.44
CA GLY A 275 24.28 9.05 -1.71
C GLY A 275 23.25 9.47 -0.67
N VAL A 276 22.29 8.60 -0.33
CA VAL A 276 21.16 8.90 0.57
C VAL A 276 20.97 7.85 1.67
N PRO A 277 22.00 7.47 2.44
CA PRO A 277 21.91 6.35 3.41
C PRO A 277 20.82 6.55 4.47
N ASN A 278 20.50 7.80 4.80
CA ASN A 278 19.48 8.16 5.79
C ASN A 278 18.03 8.15 5.25
N HIS A 279 17.82 7.77 3.98
CA HIS A 279 16.50 7.67 3.37
C HIS A 279 15.92 6.26 3.51
N THR A 280 16.65 5.31 4.06
CA THR A 280 16.13 3.99 4.42
C THR A 280 16.36 3.64 5.89
N ALA A 281 15.48 2.83 6.44
CA ALA A 281 15.63 2.28 7.79
C ALA A 281 14.82 0.98 7.94
N LEU A 282 15.26 0.11 8.86
CA LEU A 282 14.46 -0.97 9.44
C LEU A 282 14.12 -0.58 10.88
N LYS A 283 12.87 -0.76 11.27
CA LYS A 283 12.41 -0.56 12.65
C LYS A 283 11.55 -1.71 13.13
N TRP A 284 11.77 -2.10 14.37
CA TRP A 284 11.03 -3.17 15.07
C TRP A 284 10.05 -2.57 16.06
N GLY A 285 8.79 -2.96 15.95
CA GLY A 285 7.77 -2.70 16.95
C GLY A 285 7.79 -3.81 18.03
N ASN A 286 7.26 -3.52 19.18
CA ASN A 286 7.32 -4.38 20.39
C ASN A 286 6.25 -5.48 20.47
N SER A 287 5.58 -5.83 19.36
CA SER A 287 4.47 -6.77 19.33
C SER A 287 4.50 -7.60 18.05
N GLY A 288 3.39 -8.22 17.66
CA GLY A 288 3.23 -9.08 16.49
C GLY A 288 2.84 -8.36 15.19
N HIS A 289 1.97 -9.00 14.42
CA HIS A 289 1.58 -8.60 13.06
C HIS A 289 0.56 -7.44 13.05
N ARG A 290 1.03 -6.20 13.14
CA ARG A 290 0.19 -4.99 13.19
C ARG A 290 0.91 -3.74 12.69
N PHE A 291 0.20 -2.60 12.59
CA PHE A 291 0.85 -1.31 12.39
C PHE A 291 1.60 -0.83 13.64
N TYR A 292 2.63 -0.01 13.40
CA TYR A 292 3.43 0.66 14.43
C TYR A 292 3.53 2.16 14.11
N PRO A 293 2.44 2.93 14.25
CA PRO A 293 2.38 4.33 13.84
C PRO A 293 3.43 5.21 14.52
N SER A 294 3.76 4.94 15.77
CA SER A 294 4.80 5.66 16.52
C SER A 294 6.19 5.59 15.86
N LEU A 295 6.47 4.50 15.13
CA LEU A 295 7.70 4.34 14.35
C LEU A 295 7.60 4.95 12.95
N MET A 296 6.38 5.01 12.40
CA MET A 296 6.11 5.41 11.01
C MET A 296 6.00 6.92 10.86
N TRP A 297 5.24 7.61 11.73
CA TRP A 297 4.98 9.04 11.56
C TRP A 297 6.24 9.92 11.58
N PRO A 298 7.22 9.74 12.49
CA PRO A 298 8.46 10.53 12.45
C PRO A 298 9.25 10.38 11.15
N PHE A 299 9.23 9.18 10.56
CA PHE A 299 9.91 8.92 9.29
C PHE A 299 9.17 9.58 8.12
N ILE A 300 7.83 9.52 8.09
CA ILE A 300 7.01 10.20 7.09
C ILE A 300 7.27 11.70 7.13
N GLU A 301 7.22 12.31 8.32
CA GLU A 301 7.45 13.75 8.49
C GLU A 301 8.84 14.17 8.01
N LYS A 302 9.87 13.37 8.32
CA LYS A 302 11.24 13.60 7.83
C LYS A 302 11.28 13.54 6.30
N GLY A 303 10.70 12.49 5.69
CA GLY A 303 10.72 12.27 4.24
C GLY A 303 9.92 13.29 3.43
N LEU A 304 8.94 13.95 4.05
CA LEU A 304 8.11 14.99 3.41
C LEU A 304 8.64 16.41 3.59
N ARG A 305 9.68 16.63 4.39
CA ARG A 305 10.29 17.96 4.51
C ARG A 305 10.84 18.38 3.14
N LYS A 306 10.62 19.63 2.75
CA LYS A 306 11.29 20.21 1.59
C LYS A 306 12.79 20.15 1.87
N THR A 307 13.54 19.50 1.02
CA THR A 307 15.00 19.67 1.00
C THR A 307 15.23 21.16 0.72
N LYS A 308 15.84 21.89 1.65
CA LYS A 308 16.37 23.22 1.31
C LYS A 308 17.35 22.97 0.18
N THR A 309 17.04 23.43 -1.01
CA THR A 309 18.05 23.55 -2.07
C THR A 309 19.10 24.51 -1.53
N LEU A 310 20.37 24.14 -1.64
CA LEU A 310 21.54 24.96 -1.22
C LEU A 310 21.65 26.30 -1.99
N ASN A 311 20.57 26.72 -2.67
CA ASN A 311 20.50 27.90 -3.53
C ASN A 311 19.31 28.83 -3.17
N ASP A 312 18.83 28.82 -1.91
CA ASP A 312 17.95 29.88 -1.39
C ASP A 312 18.64 30.68 -0.29
#